data_f11098411fb56cbe566c4ee4a9e75b55
#
_entry.id   f11098411fb56cbe566c4ee4a9e75b55
#
_cell.length_a   1.000
_cell.length_b   1.000
_cell.length_c   1.000
_cell.angle_alpha   90.00
_cell.angle_beta   90.00
_cell.angle_gamma   90.00
#
_symmetry.space_group_name_H-M   'P 1'
#
loop_
_entity.id
_entity.type
_entity.pdbx_description
1 polymer ?
#
loop_
_entity_poly.entity_id
_entity_poly.type
_entity_poly.pdbx_seq_one_letter_code
_entity_poly.pdbx_strand_id
1 'polypeptide(L)'
;MKKIRIVALILLLFDLTVAANAYSPKDKAPGRTLTGKVLDKRDNPLTDAVVYLANTRTHAVKSYIVGPDGAYHFPELSPNVDYEVYAQYKNLKSDTKTVSQFDDRKLVNIVLRIDVK
;
A
#
# COMPACT_ATOMS: atom_id res chain seq x y z
N MET A 1 40.03 17.02 46.07
CA MET A 1 40.48 16.52 44.99
C MET A 1 39.89 15.28 44.54
N LYS A 2 39.61 14.50 45.28
CA LYS A 2 39.04 13.35 44.91
C LYS A 2 37.76 13.43 44.24
N LYS A 3 37.07 14.36 44.34
CA LYS A 3 35.83 14.48 43.70
C LYS A 3 35.84 14.34 42.25
N ILE A 4 36.78 14.58 41.63
CA ILE A 4 36.85 14.49 40.27
C ILE A 4 36.50 13.23 39.67
N ARG A 5 36.97 12.20 40.19
CA ARG A 5 36.69 10.98 39.60
C ARG A 5 35.27 10.73 39.33
N ILE A 6 34.48 11.17 40.06
CA ILE A 6 33.10 10.98 39.89
C ILE A 6 32.58 11.33 38.56
N VAL A 7 32.93 12.31 38.09
CA VAL A 7 32.49 12.78 36.84
C VAL A 7 32.58 11.77 35.77
N ALA A 8 33.59 11.16 35.70
CA ALA A 8 33.76 10.20 34.66
C ALA A 8 32.64 9.23 34.47
N LEU A 9 32.17 8.73 35.43
CA LEU A 9 31.18 7.76 35.24
C LEU A 9 30.01 8.19 34.53
N ILE A 10 29.58 9.22 34.78
CA ILE A 10 28.45 9.73 34.13
C ILE A 10 28.41 9.58 32.70
N LEU A 11 29.41 9.81 32.07
CA LEU A 11 29.39 9.72 30.68
C LEU A 11 28.99 8.44 30.16
N LEU A 12 29.42 7.47 30.65
CA LEU A 12 29.10 6.22 30.09
C LEU A 12 27.68 5.99 29.98
N LEU A 13 27.02 6.34 30.89
CA LEU A 13 25.66 6.11 30.83
C LEU A 13 24.94 6.38 29.60
N PHE A 14 24.97 7.50 29.18
CA PHE A 14 24.18 7.82 28.10
C PHE A 14 24.49 7.10 26.85
N ASP A 15 25.54 6.51 26.77
CA ASP A 15 25.85 5.82 25.58
C ASP A 15 24.92 4.74 25.34
N LEU A 16 24.55 4.07 26.26
CA LEU A 16 23.70 2.98 26.05
C LEU A 16 22.47 3.32 25.42
N THR A 17 22.00 4.38 25.70
CA THR A 17 20.75 4.76 25.14
C THR A 17 20.71 4.55 23.68
N VAL A 18 21.72 4.75 23.06
CA VAL A 18 21.77 4.60 21.69
C VAL A 18 21.40 3.25 21.24
N ALA A 19 21.86 2.32 21.84
CA ALA A 19 21.61 1.00 21.40
C ALA A 19 20.18 0.75 21.12
N ALA A 20 19.36 1.29 21.80
CA ALA A 20 17.99 1.05 21.61
C ALA A 20 17.50 1.24 20.24
N ASN A 21 18.01 2.13 19.56
CA ASN A 21 17.52 2.36 18.30
C ASN A 21 17.93 1.42 17.30
N ALA A 22 18.68 0.53 17.61
CA ALA A 22 19.12 -0.39 16.63
C ALA A 22 17.93 -1.07 16.08
N TYR A 23 16.84 -0.99 16.74
CA TYR A 23 15.68 -1.61 16.25
C TYR A 23 15.33 -1.17 14.87
N SER A 24 15.02 -2.07 14.02
CA SER A 24 14.73 -1.79 12.65
C SER A 24 13.37 -2.24 12.22
N PRO A 25 12.68 -1.47 11.45
CA PRO A 25 11.35 -1.83 11.03
C PRO A 25 11.24 -2.79 9.89
N LYS A 26 12.29 -3.18 9.30
CA LYS A 26 12.16 -4.08 8.23
C LYS A 26 11.67 -5.42 8.59
N ASP A 27 11.43 -5.68 9.82
CA ASP A 27 10.95 -6.96 10.19
C ASP A 27 9.48 -7.17 9.94
N LYS A 28 8.75 -6.14 9.58
CA LYS A 28 7.36 -6.33 9.37
C LYS A 28 7.13 -7.24 8.22
N ALA A 29 6.06 -7.96 8.21
CA ALA A 29 5.74 -8.91 7.16
C ALA A 29 5.60 -8.21 5.84
N PRO A 30 6.03 -8.82 4.77
CA PRO A 30 5.91 -8.21 3.46
C PRO A 30 4.45 -8.13 3.05
N GLY A 31 4.07 -7.05 2.47
CA GLY A 31 2.73 -6.89 1.97
C GLY A 31 2.64 -7.32 0.53
N ARG A 32 1.44 -7.25 0.01
CA ARG A 32 1.19 -7.54 -1.40
C ARG A 32 1.01 -6.23 -2.13
N THR A 33 1.21 -6.25 -3.43
CA THR A 33 0.97 -5.09 -4.28
C THR A 33 -0.11 -5.42 -5.28
N LEU A 34 -1.08 -4.52 -5.42
CA LEU A 34 -2.07 -4.63 -6.47
C LEU A 34 -1.74 -3.57 -7.50
N THR A 35 -1.69 -3.98 -8.75
CA THR A 35 -1.42 -3.07 -9.84
C THR A 35 -2.35 -3.43 -10.99
N GLY A 36 -2.46 -2.57 -11.97
CA GLY A 36 -3.27 -2.86 -13.12
C GLY A 36 -3.52 -1.63 -13.94
N LYS A 37 -4.52 -1.72 -14.79
CA LYS A 37 -4.91 -0.61 -15.65
C LYS A 37 -6.41 -0.48 -15.69
N VAL A 38 -6.87 0.74 -15.99
CA VAL A 38 -8.27 1.00 -16.23
C VAL A 38 -8.38 1.29 -17.72
N LEU A 39 -9.13 0.45 -18.40
CA LEU A 39 -9.26 0.52 -19.85
C LEU A 39 -10.73 0.54 -20.26
N ASP A 40 -10.98 1.01 -21.47
CA ASP A 40 -12.32 0.87 -22.02
C ASP A 40 -12.40 -0.50 -22.72
N LYS A 41 -13.46 -0.76 -23.41
CA LYS A 41 -13.64 -2.06 -24.05
C LYS A 41 -12.72 -2.30 -25.24
N ARG A 42 -12.11 -1.26 -25.75
CA ARG A 42 -11.18 -1.38 -26.86
C ARG A 42 -9.74 -1.30 -26.42
N ASP A 43 -9.50 -1.48 -25.11
CA ASP A 43 -8.16 -1.45 -24.53
C ASP A 43 -7.50 -0.07 -24.54
N ASN A 44 -8.30 0.99 -24.65
CA ASN A 44 -7.75 2.34 -24.51
C ASN A 44 -7.71 2.73 -23.04
N PRO A 45 -6.62 3.32 -22.57
CA PRO A 45 -6.55 3.73 -21.16
C PRO A 45 -7.52 4.88 -20.89
N LEU A 46 -8.13 4.85 -19.72
CA LEU A 46 -9.05 5.90 -19.32
C LEU A 46 -8.35 6.82 -18.33
N THR A 47 -7.69 7.82 -18.85
CA THR A 47 -6.96 8.78 -18.04
C THR A 47 -7.91 9.49 -17.09
N ASP A 48 -7.44 9.73 -15.88
CA ASP A 48 -8.23 10.39 -14.84
C ASP A 48 -9.35 9.54 -14.25
N ALA A 49 -9.44 8.28 -14.60
CA ALA A 49 -10.32 7.40 -13.86
C ALA A 49 -9.81 7.28 -12.43
N VAL A 50 -10.68 6.98 -11.50
CA VAL A 50 -10.30 6.81 -10.10
C VAL A 50 -10.53 5.37 -9.71
N VAL A 51 -9.53 4.74 -9.13
CA VAL A 51 -9.63 3.37 -8.67
C VAL A 51 -9.83 3.39 -7.15
N TYR A 52 -10.80 2.65 -6.68
CA TYR A 52 -11.10 2.55 -5.26
C TYR A 52 -10.78 1.14 -4.77
N LEU A 53 -10.12 1.07 -3.62
CA LEU A 53 -9.74 -0.19 -3.01
C LEU A 53 -10.29 -0.21 -1.60
N ALA A 54 -11.13 -1.17 -1.31
CA ALA A 54 -11.77 -1.28 -0.01
C ALA A 54 -11.24 -2.48 0.75
N ASN A 55 -10.86 -2.26 2.00
CA ASN A 55 -10.47 -3.32 2.91
C ASN A 55 -11.78 -3.89 3.46
N THR A 56 -12.07 -5.16 3.18
CA THR A 56 -13.36 -5.71 3.57
C THR A 56 -13.50 -5.92 5.07
N ARG A 57 -12.40 -5.94 5.79
CA ARG A 57 -12.46 -6.15 7.23
C ARG A 57 -12.66 -4.84 7.98
N THR A 58 -11.97 -3.79 7.60
CA THR A 58 -12.05 -2.52 8.31
C THR A 58 -12.96 -1.51 7.61
N HIS A 59 -13.32 -1.78 6.37
CA HIS A 59 -14.11 -0.89 5.52
C HIS A 59 -13.36 0.39 5.14
N ALA A 60 -12.06 0.43 5.36
CA ALA A 60 -11.27 1.57 4.93
C ALA A 60 -11.14 1.55 3.41
N VAL A 61 -11.19 2.71 2.79
CA VAL A 61 -11.13 2.83 1.33
C VAL A 61 -9.97 3.74 0.96
N LYS A 62 -9.17 3.31 0.00
CA LYS A 62 -8.13 4.13 -0.58
C LYS A 62 -8.49 4.39 -2.03
N SER A 63 -7.99 5.47 -2.58
CA SER A 63 -8.25 5.79 -3.98
C SER A 63 -6.96 6.13 -4.69
N TYR A 64 -6.98 6.01 -6.00
CA TYR A 64 -5.82 6.28 -6.85
C TYR A 64 -6.33 6.85 -8.16
N ILE A 65 -5.81 8.00 -8.57
CA ILE A 65 -6.18 8.60 -9.84
C ILE A 65 -5.19 8.12 -10.86
N VAL A 66 -5.67 7.45 -11.91
CA VAL A 66 -4.77 6.87 -12.90
C VAL A 66 -4.16 7.94 -13.79
N GLY A 67 -2.98 7.64 -14.28
CA GLY A 67 -2.27 8.56 -15.15
C GLY A 67 -2.59 8.34 -16.62
N PRO A 68 -1.78 8.87 -17.50
CA PRO A 68 -2.06 8.82 -18.93
C PRO A 68 -2.11 7.41 -19.50
N ASP A 69 -1.40 6.48 -18.91
CA ASP A 69 -1.43 5.10 -19.38
C ASP A 69 -2.53 4.29 -18.69
N GLY A 70 -3.34 4.91 -17.86
CA GLY A 70 -4.40 4.23 -17.15
C GLY A 70 -3.94 3.35 -16.00
N ALA A 71 -2.69 3.38 -15.64
CA ALA A 71 -2.15 2.47 -14.63
C ALA A 71 -2.46 2.92 -13.21
N TYR A 72 -2.64 1.95 -12.32
CA TYR A 72 -2.85 2.22 -10.92
C TYR A 72 -1.97 1.27 -10.09
N HIS A 73 -1.78 1.62 -8.81
CA HIS A 73 -0.82 0.90 -7.98
C HIS A 73 -1.16 1.09 -6.51
N PHE A 74 -1.36 -0.01 -5.80
CA PHE A 74 -1.59 0.02 -4.37
C PHE A 74 -0.59 -0.94 -3.70
N PRO A 75 0.45 -0.41 -3.05
CA PRO A 75 1.43 -1.26 -2.40
C PRO A 75 1.05 -1.60 -0.97
N GLU A 76 1.74 -2.54 -0.41
CA GLU A 76 1.65 -2.85 1.01
C GLU A 76 0.26 -3.24 1.51
N LEU A 77 -0.42 -4.05 0.74
CA LEU A 77 -1.71 -4.57 1.18
C LEU A 77 -1.49 -5.74 2.12
N SER A 78 -2.36 -5.86 3.11
CA SER A 78 -2.25 -6.94 4.08
C SER A 78 -2.46 -8.29 3.40
N PRO A 79 -1.64 -9.27 3.67
CA PRO A 79 -1.82 -10.58 3.08
C PRO A 79 -2.98 -11.36 3.69
N ASN A 80 -3.54 -10.88 4.79
CA ASN A 80 -4.57 -11.60 5.49
C ASN A 80 -5.96 -11.00 5.36
N VAL A 81 -6.16 -10.17 4.37
CA VAL A 81 -7.41 -9.45 4.20
C VAL A 81 -7.84 -9.54 2.74
N ASP A 82 -9.12 -9.68 2.52
CA ASP A 82 -9.67 -9.57 1.18
C ASP A 82 -9.91 -8.10 0.88
N TYR A 83 -9.60 -7.70 -0.32
CA TYR A 83 -9.87 -6.33 -0.78
C TYR A 83 -10.78 -6.37 -1.98
N GLU A 84 -11.58 -5.34 -2.14
CA GLU A 84 -12.40 -5.16 -3.32
C GLU A 84 -11.91 -3.94 -4.07
N VAL A 85 -11.84 -4.05 -5.39
CA VAL A 85 -11.31 -2.96 -6.20
C VAL A 85 -12.24 -2.71 -7.37
N TYR A 86 -12.50 -1.45 -7.68
CA TYR A 86 -13.25 -1.05 -8.85
C TYR A 86 -12.81 0.33 -9.28
N ALA A 87 -13.14 0.67 -10.51
CA ALA A 87 -12.79 1.98 -11.04
C ALA A 87 -14.03 2.76 -11.41
N GLN A 88 -13.91 4.07 -11.40
CA GLN A 88 -14.98 4.96 -11.79
C GLN A 88 -14.42 5.99 -12.75
N TYR A 89 -15.17 6.26 -13.83
CA TYR A 89 -14.76 7.23 -14.81
C TYR A 89 -16.00 8.01 -15.18
N LYS A 90 -16.04 9.29 -14.81
CA LYS A 90 -17.22 10.11 -14.97
C LYS A 90 -18.35 9.43 -14.20
N ASN A 91 -19.45 9.14 -14.86
CA ASN A 91 -20.56 8.50 -14.16
C ASN A 91 -20.58 6.99 -14.32
N LEU A 92 -19.53 6.41 -14.90
CA LEU A 92 -19.49 4.99 -15.18
C LEU A 92 -18.60 4.27 -14.22
N LYS A 93 -18.88 2.99 -14.02
CA LYS A 93 -18.16 2.21 -13.02
C LYS A 93 -17.82 0.85 -13.60
N SER A 94 -16.67 0.33 -13.26
CA SER A 94 -16.28 -1.01 -13.67
C SER A 94 -16.93 -2.04 -12.76
N ASP A 95 -16.79 -3.31 -13.11
CA ASP A 95 -17.14 -4.38 -12.21
C ASP A 95 -16.20 -4.33 -11.03
N THR A 96 -16.65 -4.85 -9.91
CA THR A 96 -15.81 -4.96 -8.71
C THR A 96 -15.08 -6.29 -8.75
N LYS A 97 -13.79 -6.25 -8.52
CA LYS A 97 -12.96 -7.45 -8.47
C LYS A 97 -12.45 -7.64 -7.05
N THR A 98 -12.13 -8.86 -6.70
CA THR A 98 -11.67 -9.18 -5.36
C THR A 98 -10.20 -9.61 -5.38
N VAL A 99 -9.44 -9.12 -4.43
CA VAL A 99 -8.08 -9.62 -4.18
C VAL A 99 -8.21 -10.47 -2.93
N SER A 100 -8.16 -11.78 -3.09
CA SER A 100 -8.44 -12.71 -2.00
C SER A 100 -7.24 -12.86 -1.08
N GLN A 101 -7.49 -13.04 0.20
CA GLN A 101 -6.41 -13.32 1.14
C GLN A 101 -5.78 -14.67 0.84
N PHE A 102 -6.47 -15.52 0.10
CA PHE A 102 -5.92 -16.82 -0.24
C PHE A 102 -5.09 -16.79 -1.52
N ASP A 103 -5.00 -15.65 -2.18
CA ASP A 103 -4.15 -15.47 -3.33
C ASP A 103 -2.78 -15.12 -2.79
N ASP A 104 -1.82 -16.02 -2.90
CA ASP A 104 -0.52 -15.82 -2.28
C ASP A 104 0.48 -15.10 -3.16
N ARG A 105 0.06 -14.58 -4.30
CA ARG A 105 0.98 -13.82 -5.14
C ARG A 105 1.32 -12.50 -4.46
N LYS A 106 2.57 -12.12 -4.52
CA LYS A 106 2.97 -10.84 -3.95
C LYS A 106 2.63 -9.68 -4.87
N LEU A 107 2.50 -9.95 -6.14
CA LEU A 107 2.10 -8.95 -7.10
C LEU A 107 0.85 -9.44 -7.82
N VAL A 108 -0.23 -8.73 -7.67
CA VAL A 108 -1.50 -9.09 -8.28
C VAL A 108 -1.81 -8.03 -9.33
N ASN A 109 -2.12 -8.45 -10.54
CA ASN A 109 -2.43 -7.53 -11.63
C ASN A 109 -3.88 -7.70 -12.04
N ILE A 110 -4.65 -6.64 -12.01
CA ILE A 110 -6.06 -6.68 -12.37
C ILE A 110 -6.38 -5.54 -13.32
N VAL A 111 -6.95 -5.87 -14.45
CA VAL A 111 -7.41 -4.87 -15.40
C VAL A 111 -8.88 -4.59 -15.12
N LEU A 112 -9.22 -3.32 -14.97
CA LEU A 112 -10.60 -2.90 -14.74
C LEU A 112 -11.10 -2.25 -16.02
N ARG A 113 -12.26 -2.72 -16.50
CA ARG A 113 -12.79 -2.19 -17.74
C ARG A 113 -14.08 -1.46 -17.52
N ILE A 114 -14.23 -0.33 -18.19
CA ILE A 114 -15.43 0.48 -18.12
C ILE A 114 -15.95 0.64 -19.54
N ASP A 115 -17.23 0.39 -19.71
CA ASP A 115 -17.85 0.50 -21.02
C ASP A 115 -18.19 1.96 -21.29
N VAL A 116 -17.36 2.63 -22.02
CA VAL A 116 -17.55 4.03 -22.34
C VAL A 116 -18.12 4.11 -23.71
N LYS A 117 -19.13 4.87 -23.92
CA LYS A 117 -19.74 4.97 -25.25
C LYS A 117 -19.30 6.14 -26.06
#